data_df6be2bcbba4bc5b9b8e4a1ede1cf717
#
_entry.id   df6be2bcbba4bc5b9b8e4a1ede1cf717
#
_cell.length_a   1.000
_cell.length_b   1.000
_cell.length_c   1.000
_cell.angle_alpha   90.00
_cell.angle_beta   90.00
_cell.angle_gamma   90.00
#
_symmetry.space_group_name_H-M   'P 1'
#
loop_
_entity.id
_entity.type
_entity.pdbx_description
1 polymer ?
#
loop_
_entity_poly.entity_id
_entity_poly.type
_entity_poly.pdbx_seq_one_letter_code
_entity_poly.pdbx_strand_id
1 'polypeptide(L)'
;AIQAIPVIAQEAAHLTVFQRQANFTIPSRNHPMTDDYANSWKQGYAAKRREMRYMPNGVLRELNDKSALAVSEEERLATYEERWRLGGSGFLGAFNDILTNREANDTMAEFVRNKIRQTVKDPVTAELLCPKTHPIGTKRLCVDSGYYETFNRDNVELVDISQTPIERLTPEGLTVNGVAATGGSAAGAGT
;
A
#
# COMPACT_ATOMS: atom_id res chain seq x y z
N ALA A 1 3.14 -2.89 -9.86
CA ALA A 1 4.38 -2.25 -9.40
C ALA A 1 4.61 -2.47 -7.90
N ILE A 2 3.66 -2.13 -7.02
CA ILE A 2 3.82 -2.16 -5.54
C ILE A 2 4.36 -3.49 -5.01
N GLN A 3 3.89 -4.63 -5.53
CA GLN A 3 4.36 -5.96 -5.10
C GLN A 3 5.66 -6.40 -5.80
N ALA A 4 5.98 -5.85 -6.97
CA ALA A 4 7.19 -6.20 -7.71
C ALA A 4 8.42 -5.41 -7.23
N ILE A 5 8.23 -4.15 -6.83
CA ILE A 5 9.31 -3.25 -6.39
C ILE A 5 10.15 -3.85 -5.25
N PRO A 6 9.57 -4.41 -4.16
CA PRO A 6 10.36 -5.04 -3.10
C PRO A 6 11.21 -6.23 -3.56
N VAL A 7 10.71 -7.00 -4.53
CA VAL A 7 11.43 -8.16 -5.07
C VAL A 7 12.57 -7.70 -5.97
N ILE A 8 12.30 -6.78 -6.90
CA ILE A 8 13.32 -6.23 -7.81
C ILE A 8 14.45 -5.55 -7.03
N ALA A 9 14.12 -4.81 -5.97
CA ALA A 9 15.10 -4.12 -5.12
C ALA A 9 16.09 -5.06 -4.42
N GLN A 10 15.75 -6.34 -4.26
CA GLN A 10 16.64 -7.34 -3.66
C GLN A 10 17.70 -7.86 -4.65
N GLU A 11 17.41 -7.83 -5.94
CA GLU A 11 18.25 -8.40 -6.99
C GLU A 11 18.99 -7.33 -7.80
N ALA A 12 18.39 -6.14 -7.96
CA ALA A 12 18.97 -5.06 -8.75
C ALA A 12 20.13 -4.37 -8.02
N ALA A 13 21.20 -4.06 -8.73
CA ALA A 13 22.28 -3.22 -8.21
C ALA A 13 21.78 -1.81 -7.86
N HIS A 14 20.87 -1.26 -8.68
CA HIS A 14 20.17 -0.01 -8.44
C HIS A 14 18.76 -0.09 -9.01
N LEU A 15 17.77 0.49 -8.31
CA LEU A 15 16.38 0.57 -8.73
C LEU A 15 15.88 2.01 -8.65
N THR A 16 15.54 2.60 -9.78
CA THR A 16 14.85 3.90 -9.82
C THR A 16 13.35 3.67 -10.03
N VAL A 17 12.55 4.20 -9.12
CA VAL A 17 11.09 4.14 -9.16
C VAL A 17 10.54 5.49 -9.59
N PHE A 18 9.95 5.57 -10.78
CA PHE A 18 9.29 6.78 -11.28
C PHE A 18 7.84 6.81 -10.83
N GLN A 19 7.49 7.76 -10.00
CA GLN A 19 6.16 7.91 -9.44
C GLN A 19 5.46 9.15 -9.98
N ARG A 20 4.34 8.95 -10.70
CA ARG A 20 3.45 10.05 -11.10
C ARG A 20 2.50 10.45 -9.98
N GLN A 21 2.05 9.49 -9.19
CA GLN A 21 1.10 9.70 -8.10
C GLN A 21 1.20 8.56 -7.09
N ALA A 22 1.31 8.91 -5.82
CA ALA A 22 1.22 7.95 -4.73
C ALA A 22 -0.17 7.31 -4.64
N ASN A 23 -0.22 6.06 -4.19
CA ASN A 23 -1.47 5.37 -3.88
C ASN A 23 -1.41 4.77 -2.48
N PHE A 24 -2.56 4.65 -1.83
CA PHE A 24 -2.65 3.98 -0.54
C PHE A 24 -2.35 2.50 -0.68
N THR A 25 -1.45 2.00 0.16
CA THR A 25 -1.20 0.57 0.34
C THR A 25 -1.30 0.22 1.82
N ILE A 26 -1.63 -1.02 2.08
CA ILE A 26 -1.75 -1.58 3.42
C ILE A 26 -1.03 -2.92 3.49
N PRO A 27 -0.57 -3.36 4.66
CA PRO A 27 0.11 -4.64 4.80
C PRO A 27 -0.77 -5.81 4.36
N SER A 28 -0.20 -6.73 3.55
CA SER A 28 -0.89 -7.97 3.17
C SER A 28 -0.93 -9.00 4.30
N ARG A 29 0.08 -8.98 5.18
CA ARG A 29 0.24 -9.95 6.28
C ARG A 29 0.20 -11.40 5.82
N ASN A 30 0.79 -11.66 4.65
CA ASN A 30 0.91 -13.03 4.15
C ASN A 30 1.66 -13.93 5.13
N HIS A 31 1.09 -15.09 5.38
CA HIS A 31 1.67 -16.13 6.23
C HIS A 31 1.32 -17.51 5.67
N PRO A 32 2.07 -18.57 6.02
CA PRO A 32 1.70 -19.92 5.66
C PRO A 32 0.29 -20.27 6.17
N MET A 33 -0.47 -20.98 5.35
CA MET A 33 -1.80 -21.46 5.74
C MET A 33 -1.65 -22.56 6.81
N THR A 34 -2.35 -22.38 7.93
CA THR A 34 -2.41 -23.41 8.97
C THR A 34 -3.45 -24.48 8.62
N ASP A 35 -3.26 -25.73 9.09
CA ASP A 35 -4.22 -26.81 8.88
C ASP A 35 -5.58 -26.50 9.50
N ASP A 36 -5.61 -25.87 10.67
CA ASP A 36 -6.84 -25.47 11.36
C ASP A 36 -7.64 -24.47 10.51
N TYR A 37 -6.97 -23.46 9.96
CA TYR A 37 -7.61 -22.50 9.07
C TYR A 37 -8.14 -23.17 7.80
N ALA A 38 -7.33 -24.01 7.15
CA ALA A 38 -7.73 -24.76 5.97
C ALA A 38 -8.95 -25.66 6.25
N ASN A 39 -8.94 -26.37 7.38
CA ASN A 39 -10.03 -27.27 7.79
C ASN A 39 -11.32 -26.48 8.12
N SER A 40 -11.21 -25.33 8.80
CA SER A 40 -12.36 -24.48 9.09
C SER A 40 -13.06 -24.00 7.81
N TRP A 41 -12.30 -23.76 6.75
CA TRP A 41 -12.86 -23.41 5.44
C TRP A 41 -13.50 -24.59 4.75
N LYS A 42 -12.84 -25.75 4.73
CA LYS A 42 -13.35 -26.97 4.09
C LYS A 42 -14.67 -27.43 4.71
N GLN A 43 -14.75 -27.46 6.04
CA GLN A 43 -15.95 -27.89 6.78
C GLN A 43 -17.14 -26.93 6.59
N GLY A 44 -16.89 -25.63 6.55
CA GLY A 44 -17.92 -24.59 6.44
C GLY A 44 -18.16 -24.04 5.04
N TYR A 45 -17.52 -24.57 4.00
CA TYR A 45 -17.41 -23.97 2.69
C TYR A 45 -18.76 -23.56 2.06
N ALA A 46 -19.74 -24.49 2.04
CA ALA A 46 -21.04 -24.24 1.42
C ALA A 46 -21.83 -23.13 2.14
N ALA A 47 -21.76 -23.06 3.47
CA ALA A 47 -22.41 -22.01 4.26
C ALA A 47 -21.71 -20.66 4.05
N LYS A 48 -20.39 -20.60 4.17
CA LYS A 48 -19.59 -19.40 3.94
C LYS A 48 -19.79 -18.84 2.54
N ARG A 49 -19.85 -19.69 1.51
CA ARG A 49 -20.10 -19.29 0.13
C ARG A 49 -21.49 -18.69 -0.08
N ARG A 50 -22.52 -19.20 0.62
CA ARG A 50 -23.85 -18.57 0.60
C ARG A 50 -23.85 -17.19 1.26
N GLU A 51 -23.21 -17.07 2.42
CA GLU A 51 -23.08 -15.81 3.15
C GLU A 51 -22.34 -14.75 2.33
N MET A 52 -21.22 -15.13 1.70
CA MET A 52 -20.41 -14.23 0.84
C MET A 52 -21.23 -13.55 -0.25
N ARG A 53 -22.30 -14.16 -0.76
CA ARG A 53 -23.15 -13.55 -1.80
C ARG A 53 -23.85 -12.27 -1.34
N TYR A 54 -24.05 -12.13 -0.03
CA TYR A 54 -24.71 -10.97 0.59
C TYR A 54 -23.72 -9.99 1.22
N MET A 55 -22.43 -10.32 1.19
CA MET A 55 -21.39 -9.44 1.73
C MET A 55 -20.89 -8.46 0.65
N PRO A 56 -20.49 -7.24 1.06
CA PRO A 56 -19.85 -6.30 0.14
C PRO A 56 -18.64 -6.93 -0.56
N ASN A 57 -18.58 -6.80 -1.89
CA ASN A 57 -17.54 -7.37 -2.76
C ASN A 57 -17.41 -8.90 -2.70
N GLY A 58 -18.41 -9.62 -2.15
CA GLY A 58 -18.39 -11.07 -2.08
C GLY A 58 -17.30 -11.65 -1.18
N VAL A 59 -16.85 -10.92 -0.18
CA VAL A 59 -15.78 -11.34 0.74
C VAL A 59 -16.29 -11.35 2.17
N LEU A 60 -16.14 -12.49 2.86
CA LEU A 60 -16.41 -12.59 4.28
C LEU A 60 -15.40 -11.71 5.05
N ARG A 61 -15.93 -10.75 5.78
CA ARG A 61 -15.16 -9.88 6.68
C ARG A 61 -16.06 -9.34 7.77
N GLU A 62 -15.46 -9.08 8.90
CA GLU A 62 -16.14 -8.35 9.95
C GLU A 62 -16.29 -6.89 9.56
N LEU A 63 -17.49 -6.39 9.58
CA LEU A 63 -17.82 -4.98 9.38
C LEU A 63 -18.15 -4.36 10.74
N ASN A 64 -17.60 -3.17 10.98
CA ASN A 64 -18.00 -2.36 12.11
C ASN A 64 -19.24 -1.56 11.70
N ASP A 65 -20.25 -1.53 12.54
CA ASP A 65 -21.49 -0.78 12.33
C ASP A 65 -21.45 0.65 12.87
N LYS A 66 -20.37 1.00 13.60
CA LYS A 66 -20.17 2.35 14.13
C LYS A 66 -19.64 3.31 13.06
N SER A 67 -19.97 4.59 13.21
CA SER A 67 -19.32 5.69 12.50
C SER A 67 -17.95 6.00 13.12
N ALA A 68 -16.95 6.30 12.30
CA ALA A 68 -15.64 6.73 12.77
C ALA A 68 -15.67 8.04 13.58
N LEU A 69 -16.68 8.89 13.30
CA LEU A 69 -16.84 10.17 13.97
C LEU A 69 -17.69 10.08 15.24
N ALA A 70 -18.36 8.96 15.47
CA ALA A 70 -19.19 8.73 16.65
C ALA A 70 -18.43 8.13 17.85
N VAL A 71 -17.15 7.80 17.67
CA VAL A 71 -16.27 7.24 18.69
C VAL A 71 -15.18 8.24 19.09
N SER A 72 -14.55 8.02 20.25
CA SER A 72 -13.38 8.83 20.64
C SER A 72 -12.21 8.64 19.67
N GLU A 73 -11.30 9.60 19.63
CA GLU A 73 -10.08 9.49 18.84
C GLU A 73 -9.24 8.27 19.24
N GLU A 74 -9.15 7.97 20.53
CA GLU A 74 -8.44 6.82 21.06
C GLU A 74 -9.06 5.50 20.55
N GLU A 75 -10.39 5.32 20.63
CA GLU A 75 -11.09 4.15 20.12
C GLU A 75 -10.90 4.02 18.60
N ARG A 76 -10.97 5.13 17.87
CA ARG A 76 -10.78 5.17 16.43
C ARG A 76 -9.38 4.73 16.03
N LEU A 77 -8.35 5.28 16.67
CA LEU A 77 -6.96 4.91 16.41
C LEU A 77 -6.68 3.45 16.78
N ALA A 78 -7.19 2.97 17.92
CA ALA A 78 -7.05 1.57 18.31
C ALA A 78 -7.70 0.63 17.29
N THR A 79 -8.87 0.99 16.76
CA THR A 79 -9.56 0.23 15.71
C THR A 79 -8.75 0.20 14.41
N TYR A 80 -8.19 1.33 13.97
CA TYR A 80 -7.33 1.38 12.79
C TYR A 80 -6.05 0.55 12.99
N GLU A 81 -5.44 0.61 14.17
CA GLU A 81 -4.24 -0.15 14.51
C GLU A 81 -4.49 -1.65 14.47
N GLU A 82 -5.61 -2.11 15.02
CA GLU A 82 -5.99 -3.52 14.96
C GLU A 82 -6.24 -3.98 13.52
N ARG A 83 -6.95 -3.20 12.71
CA ARG A 83 -7.17 -3.52 11.29
C ARG A 83 -5.86 -3.49 10.48
N TRP A 84 -4.93 -2.59 10.81
CA TRP A 84 -3.60 -2.52 10.23
C TRP A 84 -2.76 -3.76 10.58
N ARG A 85 -2.85 -4.20 11.83
CA ARG A 85 -2.19 -5.40 12.31
C ARG A 85 -2.69 -6.66 11.59
N LEU A 86 -3.99 -6.77 11.37
CA LEU A 86 -4.61 -7.87 10.62
C LEU A 86 -4.27 -7.81 9.13
N GLY A 87 -4.15 -6.62 8.58
CA GLY A 87 -3.86 -6.41 7.15
C GLY A 87 -5.01 -6.77 6.22
N GLY A 88 -4.69 -6.74 4.93
CA GLY A 88 -5.64 -7.11 3.88
C GLY A 88 -6.81 -6.15 3.68
N SER A 89 -7.69 -6.46 2.75
CA SER A 89 -8.79 -5.58 2.31
C SER A 89 -9.84 -5.27 3.39
N GLY A 90 -9.82 -5.96 4.52
CA GLY A 90 -10.68 -5.69 5.67
C GLY A 90 -10.46 -4.34 6.33
N PHE A 91 -9.34 -3.67 6.06
CA PHE A 91 -8.98 -2.37 6.61
C PHE A 91 -10.06 -1.31 6.37
N LEU A 92 -10.62 -1.21 5.15
CA LEU A 92 -11.70 -0.27 4.84
C LEU A 92 -13.01 -0.51 5.60
N GLY A 93 -13.18 -1.68 6.21
CA GLY A 93 -14.32 -2.01 7.05
C GLY A 93 -14.14 -1.66 8.52
N ALA A 94 -13.12 -0.87 8.88
CA ALA A 94 -12.88 -0.45 10.26
C ALA A 94 -14.04 0.34 10.85
N PHE A 95 -14.75 1.11 10.01
CA PHE A 95 -15.99 1.81 10.35
C PHE A 95 -16.93 1.81 9.13
N ASN A 96 -18.23 2.03 9.36
CA ASN A 96 -19.24 1.90 8.31
C ASN A 96 -19.30 3.08 7.33
N ASP A 97 -18.75 4.23 7.71
CA ASP A 97 -18.83 5.49 6.99
C ASP A 97 -17.54 5.91 6.26
N ILE A 98 -16.48 5.11 6.33
CA ILE A 98 -15.18 5.44 5.69
C ILE A 98 -15.31 5.74 4.19
N LEU A 99 -16.19 5.04 3.47
CA LEU A 99 -16.35 5.23 2.02
C LEU A 99 -17.45 6.23 1.64
N THR A 100 -18.22 6.71 2.61
CA THR A 100 -19.41 7.55 2.37
C THR A 100 -19.35 8.91 3.05
N ASN A 101 -18.46 9.09 4.02
CA ASN A 101 -18.26 10.33 4.75
C ASN A 101 -16.81 10.81 4.56
N ARG A 102 -16.64 12.03 4.01
CA ARG A 102 -15.31 12.58 3.72
C ARG A 102 -14.47 12.79 4.96
N GLU A 103 -15.04 13.31 6.03
CA GLU A 103 -14.32 13.58 7.28
C GLU A 103 -13.85 12.27 7.93
N ALA A 104 -14.73 11.24 7.98
CA ALA A 104 -14.35 9.90 8.43
C ALA A 104 -13.22 9.30 7.56
N ASN A 105 -13.31 9.45 6.24
CA ASN A 105 -12.27 9.01 5.30
C ASN A 105 -10.92 9.67 5.56
N ASP A 106 -10.92 11.00 5.80
CA ASP A 106 -9.70 11.77 6.03
C ASP A 106 -8.99 11.31 7.31
N THR A 107 -9.70 10.87 8.36
CA THR A 107 -9.08 10.30 9.58
C THR A 107 -8.34 9.00 9.28
N MET A 108 -8.90 8.11 8.47
CA MET A 108 -8.24 6.87 8.05
C MET A 108 -7.06 7.15 7.11
N ALA A 109 -7.25 8.07 6.16
CA ALA A 109 -6.19 8.46 5.24
C ALA A 109 -4.97 9.02 5.99
N GLU A 110 -5.20 9.86 7.02
CA GLU A 110 -4.11 10.40 7.83
C GLU A 110 -3.42 9.33 8.68
N PHE A 111 -4.17 8.38 9.23
CA PHE A 111 -3.59 7.23 9.89
C PHE A 111 -2.60 6.49 8.97
N VAL A 112 -2.98 6.21 7.72
CA VAL A 112 -2.08 5.53 6.76
C VAL A 112 -0.87 6.40 6.42
N ARG A 113 -1.03 7.71 6.22
CA ARG A 113 0.11 8.62 5.97
C ARG A 113 1.08 8.62 7.17
N ASN A 114 0.58 8.57 8.39
CA ASN A 114 1.43 8.48 9.58
C ASN A 114 2.20 7.15 9.63
N LYS A 115 1.59 6.04 9.21
CA LYS A 115 2.31 4.76 9.04
C LYS A 115 3.43 4.86 8.00
N ILE A 116 3.21 5.55 6.88
CA ILE A 116 4.25 5.79 5.86
C ILE A 116 5.42 6.58 6.46
N ARG A 117 5.14 7.71 7.14
CA ARG A 117 6.14 8.55 7.80
C ARG A 117 6.95 7.82 8.87
N GLN A 118 6.30 6.88 9.58
CA GLN A 118 6.98 6.04 10.59
C GLN A 118 7.87 4.97 9.95
N THR A 119 7.54 4.50 8.75
CA THR A 119 8.23 3.42 8.06
C THR A 119 9.40 3.93 7.23
N VAL A 120 9.20 5.03 6.49
CA VAL A 120 10.21 5.59 5.57
C VAL A 120 11.07 6.61 6.32
N LYS A 121 12.38 6.36 6.35
CA LYS A 121 13.35 7.14 7.16
C LYS A 121 13.60 8.54 6.62
N ASP A 122 13.71 8.66 5.29
CA ASP A 122 13.87 9.97 4.65
C ASP A 122 12.54 10.71 4.58
N PRO A 123 12.41 11.89 5.22
CA PRO A 123 11.15 12.61 5.31
C PRO A 123 10.66 13.12 3.95
N VAL A 124 11.56 13.40 3.01
CA VAL A 124 11.18 13.86 1.66
C VAL A 124 10.53 12.71 0.90
N THR A 125 11.17 11.55 0.88
CA THR A 125 10.64 10.33 0.27
C THR A 125 9.32 9.91 0.94
N ALA A 126 9.23 9.99 2.27
CA ALA A 126 8.00 9.67 2.99
C ALA A 126 6.83 10.55 2.53
N GLU A 127 7.04 11.86 2.40
CA GLU A 127 6.00 12.78 1.94
C GLU A 127 5.62 12.58 0.47
N LEU A 128 6.55 12.19 -0.40
CA LEU A 128 6.27 11.82 -1.78
C LEU A 128 5.42 10.54 -1.87
N LEU A 129 5.62 9.60 -0.95
CA LEU A 129 4.85 8.36 -0.88
C LEU A 129 3.49 8.51 -0.20
N CYS A 130 3.22 9.63 0.49
CA CYS A 130 1.93 9.93 1.09
C CYS A 130 0.89 10.33 0.04
N PRO A 131 -0.22 9.57 -0.16
CA PRO A 131 -1.27 9.96 -1.09
C PRO A 131 -2.02 11.19 -0.59
N LYS A 132 -2.11 12.24 -1.44
CA LYS A 132 -2.75 13.53 -1.10
C LYS A 132 -3.87 13.92 -2.06
N THR A 133 -3.96 13.29 -3.22
CA THR A 133 -4.79 13.74 -4.35
C THR A 133 -6.16 13.07 -4.42
N HIS A 134 -6.41 12.06 -3.59
CA HIS A 134 -7.66 11.31 -3.59
C HIS A 134 -7.96 10.71 -2.22
N PRO A 135 -9.25 10.52 -1.87
CA PRO A 135 -9.66 9.81 -0.66
C PRO A 135 -9.23 8.34 -0.68
N ILE A 136 -8.95 7.77 0.51
CA ILE A 136 -8.66 6.33 0.61
C ILE A 136 -9.87 5.50 0.18
N GLY A 137 -9.64 4.46 -0.61
CA GLY A 137 -10.69 3.58 -1.13
C GLY A 137 -11.34 4.02 -2.43
N THR A 138 -11.11 5.26 -2.93
CA THR A 138 -11.62 5.72 -4.24
C THR A 138 -10.83 5.14 -5.41
N LYS A 139 -9.58 4.79 -5.19
CA LYS A 139 -8.79 3.91 -6.05
C LYS A 139 -8.66 2.56 -5.35
N ARG A 140 -8.39 1.50 -6.12
CA ARG A 140 -8.16 0.16 -5.54
C ARG A 140 -7.08 0.23 -4.48
N LEU A 141 -7.44 -0.12 -3.24
CA LEU A 141 -6.48 -0.25 -2.16
C LEU A 141 -5.56 -1.43 -2.45
N CYS A 142 -4.28 -1.16 -2.54
CA CYS A 142 -3.28 -2.20 -2.78
C CYS A 142 -2.85 -2.84 -1.46
N VAL A 143 -2.48 -4.10 -1.52
CA VAL A 143 -1.82 -4.79 -0.41
C VAL A 143 -0.36 -5.04 -0.76
N ASP A 144 0.53 -4.89 0.21
CA ASP A 144 1.97 -5.00 0.01
C ASP A 144 2.66 -5.87 1.05
N SER A 145 3.89 -6.25 0.73
CA SER A 145 4.80 -6.97 1.62
C SER A 145 6.14 -6.25 1.60
N GLY A 146 6.24 -5.12 2.32
CA GLY A 146 7.46 -4.36 2.45
C GLY A 146 7.69 -3.27 1.38
N TYR A 147 6.62 -2.74 0.78
CA TYR A 147 6.74 -1.68 -0.23
C TYR A 147 7.38 -0.40 0.31
N TYR A 148 6.90 0.11 1.44
CA TYR A 148 7.43 1.34 2.03
C TYR A 148 8.83 1.14 2.61
N GLU A 149 9.09 0.01 3.24
CA GLU A 149 10.41 -0.37 3.78
C GLU A 149 11.48 -0.43 2.69
N THR A 150 11.09 -0.76 1.45
CA THR A 150 12.00 -0.84 0.30
C THR A 150 12.69 0.49 0.01
N PHE A 151 12.02 1.62 0.24
CA PHE A 151 12.59 2.95 0.03
C PHE A 151 13.62 3.37 1.10
N ASN A 152 13.87 2.53 2.10
CA ASN A 152 14.97 2.72 3.05
C ASN A 152 16.27 2.05 2.61
N ARG A 153 16.30 1.40 1.44
CA ARG A 153 17.49 0.73 0.90
C ARG A 153 18.34 1.72 0.13
N ASP A 154 19.67 1.60 0.25
CA ASP A 154 20.65 2.49 -0.42
C ASP A 154 20.63 2.35 -1.96
N ASN A 155 20.13 1.21 -2.46
CA ASN A 155 20.03 0.95 -3.90
C ASN A 155 18.68 1.32 -4.51
N VAL A 156 17.79 2.02 -3.79
CA VAL A 156 16.46 2.39 -4.27
C VAL A 156 16.27 3.88 -4.23
N GLU A 157 15.91 4.45 -5.37
CA GLU A 157 15.62 5.87 -5.55
C GLU A 157 14.17 6.08 -5.99
N LEU A 158 13.49 7.06 -5.40
CA LEU A 158 12.16 7.52 -5.82
C LEU A 158 12.27 8.84 -6.58
N VAL A 159 11.81 8.84 -7.81
CA VAL A 159 11.76 10.05 -8.67
C VAL A 159 10.32 10.46 -8.88
N ASP A 160 9.96 11.66 -8.40
CA ASP A 160 8.63 12.23 -8.67
C ASP A 160 8.57 12.80 -10.10
N ILE A 161 7.68 12.22 -10.89
CA ILE A 161 7.39 12.68 -12.27
C ILE A 161 5.99 13.28 -12.41
N SER A 162 5.41 13.74 -11.31
CA SER A 162 4.04 14.32 -11.30
C SER A 162 3.95 15.60 -12.13
N GLN A 163 5.02 16.40 -12.14
CA GLN A 163 5.12 17.67 -12.88
C GLN A 163 6.06 17.58 -14.10
N THR A 164 6.88 16.54 -14.17
CA THR A 164 7.92 16.37 -15.18
C THR A 164 7.82 14.97 -15.80
N PRO A 165 6.95 14.77 -16.80
CA PRO A 165 6.74 13.45 -17.39
C PRO A 165 8.00 12.90 -18.06
N ILE A 166 8.07 11.59 -18.22
CA ILE A 166 9.10 10.91 -19.02
C ILE A 166 8.99 11.43 -20.45
N GLU A 167 10.06 12.00 -20.98
CA GLU A 167 10.11 12.58 -22.32
C GLU A 167 10.43 11.54 -23.39
N ARG A 168 11.46 10.74 -23.15
CA ARG A 168 11.92 9.71 -24.09
C ARG A 168 12.76 8.63 -23.42
N LEU A 169 12.87 7.51 -24.10
CA LEU A 169 13.85 6.45 -23.81
C LEU A 169 15.12 6.69 -24.62
N THR A 170 16.29 6.44 -24.02
CA THR A 170 17.59 6.49 -24.66
C THR A 170 18.32 5.16 -24.46
N PRO A 171 19.39 4.86 -25.21
CA PRO A 171 20.19 3.66 -24.96
C PRO A 171 20.76 3.58 -23.53
N GLU A 172 20.97 4.73 -22.88
CA GLU A 172 21.55 4.85 -21.54
C GLU A 172 20.49 4.86 -20.43
N GLY A 173 19.20 4.96 -20.77
CA GLY A 173 18.12 5.04 -19.80
C GLY A 173 16.92 5.83 -20.30
N LEU A 174 16.41 6.77 -19.49
CA LEU A 174 15.31 7.64 -19.87
C LEU A 174 15.58 9.11 -19.49
N THR A 175 14.92 10.02 -20.20
CA THR A 175 15.05 11.46 -19.95
C THR A 175 13.78 11.97 -19.25
N VAL A 176 13.99 12.68 -18.15
CA VAL A 176 12.96 13.39 -17.39
C VAL A 176 13.44 14.82 -17.25
N ASN A 177 12.65 15.79 -17.71
CA ASN A 177 12.96 17.22 -17.60
C ASN A 177 14.33 17.61 -18.19
N GLY A 178 14.72 17.00 -19.34
CA GLY A 178 16.01 17.23 -19.98
C GLY A 178 17.22 16.57 -19.28
N VAL A 179 17.01 15.92 -18.13
CA VAL A 179 18.05 15.22 -17.37
C VAL A 179 17.96 13.72 -17.65
N ALA A 180 19.08 13.11 -18.03
CA ALA A 180 19.15 11.66 -18.20
C ALA A 180 19.15 10.98 -16.84
N ALA A 181 18.12 10.19 -16.54
CA ALA A 181 18.18 9.22 -15.45
C ALA A 181 18.86 7.97 -16.02
N THR A 182 20.15 7.83 -15.73
CA THR A 182 20.94 6.65 -16.14
C THR A 182 20.62 5.50 -15.20
N GLY A 183 20.23 4.36 -15.77
CA GLY A 183 20.31 3.09 -15.04
C GLY A 183 21.74 2.86 -14.60
N GLY A 184 21.99 2.59 -13.32
CA GLY A 184 23.33 2.39 -12.79
C GLY A 184 24.13 1.47 -13.71
N SER A 185 25.30 1.95 -14.16
CA SER A 185 26.24 1.18 -14.95
C SER A 185 26.50 -0.14 -14.24
N ALA A 186 26.26 -1.25 -14.92
CA ALA A 186 26.76 -2.54 -14.48
C ALA A 186 28.27 -2.43 -14.38
N ALA A 187 28.77 -2.31 -13.14
CA ALA A 187 30.21 -2.37 -12.86
C ALA A 187 30.69 -3.72 -13.38
N GLY A 188 31.66 -3.68 -14.26
CA GLY A 188 32.15 -4.75 -15.09
C GLY A 188 32.36 -6.06 -14.37
N ALA A 189 31.90 -7.13 -14.99
CA ALA A 189 32.46 -8.44 -14.85
C ALA A 189 33.90 -8.38 -15.40
N GLY A 190 34.84 -8.12 -14.52
CA GLY A 190 36.28 -8.29 -14.80
C GLY A 190 36.59 -9.78 -14.80
N THR A 191 37.14 -10.21 -15.88
CA THR A 191 37.82 -11.46 -16.23
C THR A 191 38.27 -12.33 -15.07
#